data_a536ab9d51a0bb3cc316fe57636380ce
#
_entry.id   a536ab9d51a0bb3cc316fe57636380ce
#
_cell.length_a   1.000
_cell.length_b   1.000
_cell.length_c   1.000
_cell.angle_alpha   90.00
_cell.angle_beta   90.00
_cell.angle_gamma   90.00
#
_symmetry.space_group_name_H-M   'P 1'
#
loop_
_entity.id
_entity.type
_entity.pdbx_description
1 polymer ?
#
loop_
_entity_poly.entity_id
_entity_poly.type
_entity_poly.pdbx_seq_one_letter_code
_entity_poly.pdbx_strand_id
1 'polypeptide(L)'
;MKSFKKYVGLLLSVLMLVSLAACGNSASDSSTTSTPASSAPTGTETKFSPDVQAIIDRGVLRVGVKNAVIGFGYQDPLTKEYSGLEISLAEKIAEKLGVDVEYTAVTAATRTELLDSGDIDCVLATFTITDERKKNWDFSTPYFTDYVTVLVENSSGIKSLADLADKKVGVSSGSTSAKALVNAMTEGGLISKDGFNEETFDPATWTTGVSFQQFDDYPTISTALSAKEIDAFCVDKSILAVYHTEGRSYIEEKFAPQNYGVATKKGSGFSPFVEELITGWLGDGTIDSLIKENNLQ
;
A
#
# COMPACT_ATOMS: atom_id res chain seq x y z
N MET A 1 7.01 0.87 46.57
CA MET A 1 7.65 1.71 47.61
C MET A 1 8.72 2.57 46.95
N LYS A 2 8.70 3.87 47.24
CA LYS A 2 9.67 4.98 46.93
C LYS A 2 9.63 5.46 45.48
N SER A 3 8.97 6.50 45.08
CA SER A 3 8.78 7.88 45.56
C SER A 3 9.96 8.82 45.30
N PHE A 4 9.60 9.95 44.63
CA PHE A 4 10.19 11.30 44.72
C PHE A 4 11.29 11.64 43.68
N LYS A 5 11.35 12.82 43.03
CA LYS A 5 10.92 14.17 43.46
C LYS A 5 10.79 15.12 42.27
N LYS A 6 9.86 16.04 42.39
CA LYS A 6 9.68 17.31 41.70
C LYS A 6 10.87 18.24 41.90
N TYR A 7 11.16 19.08 40.91
CA TYR A 7 11.68 20.45 41.19
C TYR A 7 10.99 21.45 40.27
N VAL A 8 10.26 22.32 40.92
CA VAL A 8 9.73 23.59 40.47
C VAL A 8 10.83 24.65 40.75
N GLY A 9 11.08 25.54 39.83
CA GLY A 9 11.94 26.68 40.02
C GLY A 9 11.48 27.85 39.17
N LEU A 10 10.86 28.80 39.82
CA LEU A 10 10.20 30.03 39.40
C LEU A 10 11.21 31.20 39.45
N LEU A 11 10.86 32.32 38.79
CA LEU A 11 11.36 33.72 38.94
C LEU A 11 12.49 34.13 37.97
N LEU A 12 12.60 35.34 37.40
CA LEU A 12 11.88 36.62 37.58
C LEU A 12 12.23 37.55 36.41
N SER A 13 11.27 38.33 36.02
CA SER A 13 11.26 39.54 35.19
C SER A 13 12.44 40.50 35.36
N VAL A 14 12.84 41.17 34.26
CA VAL A 14 13.17 42.62 34.32
C VAL A 14 12.79 43.29 33.00
N LEU A 15 11.97 44.26 33.14
CA LEU A 15 11.46 45.28 32.23
C LEU A 15 12.52 46.40 32.10
N MET A 16 12.80 46.92 30.90
CA MET A 16 13.20 48.31 30.72
C MET A 16 12.74 48.86 29.38
N LEU A 17 11.85 49.80 29.50
CA LEU A 17 11.42 50.82 28.54
C LEU A 17 12.45 51.95 28.52
N VAL A 18 12.43 52.77 27.46
CA VAL A 18 12.75 54.20 27.29
C VAL A 18 13.41 54.40 25.92
N SER A 19 13.10 55.30 25.02
CA SER A 19 12.11 56.36 24.81
C SER A 19 12.35 57.01 23.45
N LEU A 20 11.31 57.48 22.91
CA LEU A 20 10.92 58.54 22.02
C LEU A 20 11.93 59.63 21.56
N ALA A 21 11.58 60.07 20.36
CA ALA A 21 11.65 61.45 19.79
C ALA A 21 12.83 61.67 18.83
N ALA A 22 12.73 62.34 17.67
CA ALA A 22 11.82 63.41 17.29
C ALA A 22 11.91 63.64 15.75
N CYS A 23 10.90 64.30 15.22
CA CYS A 23 10.74 64.84 13.88
C CYS A 23 11.85 65.82 13.42
N GLY A 24 12.08 65.86 12.12
CA GLY A 24 12.81 66.96 11.48
C GLY A 24 12.67 66.89 9.94
N ASN A 25 11.79 67.69 9.43
CA ASN A 25 11.51 67.90 7.99
C ASN A 25 12.57 68.86 7.37
N SER A 26 13.11 68.56 6.20
CA SER A 26 13.29 69.53 5.12
C SER A 26 13.98 68.97 3.89
N ALA A 27 13.53 69.44 2.79
CA ALA A 27 13.66 69.07 1.41
C ALA A 27 15.02 69.30 0.74
N SER A 28 15.14 68.65 -0.43
CA SER A 28 15.98 68.97 -1.63
C SER A 28 17.43 68.50 -1.63
N ASP A 29 17.88 67.65 -2.49
CA ASP A 29 18.14 67.78 -3.89
C ASP A 29 18.85 66.55 -4.50
N SER A 30 18.68 66.32 -5.73
CA SER A 30 19.18 65.31 -6.64
C SER A 30 20.64 64.88 -6.48
N SER A 31 20.91 63.56 -6.47
CA SER A 31 21.96 62.97 -7.34
C SER A 31 21.81 61.45 -7.40
N THR A 32 21.65 60.97 -8.60
CA THR A 32 21.63 59.56 -9.03
C THR A 32 22.93 58.85 -8.70
N THR A 33 22.84 57.78 -7.89
CA THR A 33 23.86 56.72 -7.92
C THR A 33 23.15 55.38 -7.83
N SER A 34 23.14 54.68 -8.95
CA SER A 34 22.61 53.31 -9.12
C SER A 34 23.52 52.35 -8.38
N THR A 35 23.03 51.82 -7.25
CA THR A 35 23.60 50.65 -6.62
C THR A 35 22.94 49.41 -7.21
N PRO A 36 23.67 48.40 -7.70
CA PRO A 36 23.04 47.17 -8.22
C PRO A 36 22.37 46.45 -7.05
N ALA A 37 21.08 46.29 -7.22
CA ALA A 37 20.29 45.36 -6.37
C ALA A 37 20.87 43.98 -6.49
N SER A 38 21.44 43.48 -5.40
CA SER A 38 21.77 42.07 -5.23
C SER A 38 20.47 41.30 -5.26
N SER A 39 20.19 40.67 -6.43
CA SER A 39 19.15 39.68 -6.58
C SER A 39 19.56 38.47 -5.72
N ALA A 40 18.96 38.33 -4.55
CA ALA A 40 18.93 37.06 -3.84
C ALA A 40 18.36 36.00 -4.79
N PRO A 41 18.90 34.77 -4.82
CA PRO A 41 18.32 33.72 -5.60
C PRO A 41 16.91 33.46 -5.05
N THR A 42 15.90 33.73 -5.83
CA THR A 42 14.54 33.29 -5.58
C THR A 42 14.59 31.77 -5.66
N GLY A 43 14.75 31.11 -4.53
CA GLY A 43 14.50 29.68 -4.42
C GLY A 43 13.07 29.49 -4.94
N THR A 44 12.92 28.71 -5.98
CA THR A 44 11.61 28.23 -6.43
C THR A 44 11.09 27.37 -5.28
N GLU A 45 10.27 27.94 -4.38
CA GLU A 45 9.50 27.15 -3.44
C GLU A 45 8.66 26.19 -4.30
N THR A 46 9.02 24.94 -4.28
CA THR A 46 8.21 23.88 -4.88
C THR A 46 6.91 23.83 -4.06
N LYS A 47 5.89 24.50 -4.55
CA LYS A 47 4.62 24.59 -3.87
C LYS A 47 3.93 23.24 -4.03
N PHE A 48 3.97 22.42 -2.98
CA PHE A 48 3.26 21.15 -2.93
C PHE A 48 1.76 21.34 -3.15
N SER A 49 1.09 20.30 -3.64
CA SER A 49 -0.37 20.29 -3.68
C SER A 49 -0.96 20.43 -2.28
N PRO A 50 -2.20 20.94 -2.13
CA PRO A 50 -2.84 21.05 -0.82
C PRO A 50 -2.86 19.73 -0.02
N ASP A 51 -3.05 18.59 -0.71
CA ASP A 51 -3.08 17.27 -0.06
C ASP A 51 -1.69 16.87 0.46
N VAL A 52 -0.64 17.10 -0.33
CA VAL A 52 0.75 16.88 0.11
C VAL A 52 1.10 17.79 1.27
N GLN A 53 0.73 19.08 1.18
CA GLN A 53 0.99 20.04 2.25
C GLN A 53 0.27 19.64 3.56
N ALA A 54 -0.96 19.12 3.47
CA ALA A 54 -1.69 18.66 4.64
C ALA A 54 -1.01 17.47 5.34
N ILE A 55 -0.36 16.57 4.59
CA ILE A 55 0.44 15.48 5.16
C ILE A 55 1.68 16.05 5.87
N ILE A 56 2.38 16.99 5.24
CA ILE A 56 3.57 17.65 5.80
C ILE A 56 3.20 18.41 7.08
N ASP A 57 2.14 19.20 7.05
CA ASP A 57 1.69 20.00 8.21
C ASP A 57 1.25 19.13 9.40
N ARG A 58 0.72 17.93 9.12
CA ARG A 58 0.37 16.91 10.13
C ARG A 58 1.61 16.24 10.71
N GLY A 59 2.73 16.21 9.98
CA GLY A 59 3.97 15.57 10.38
C GLY A 59 3.98 14.04 10.29
N VAL A 60 2.98 13.43 9.68
CA VAL A 60 2.86 11.98 9.56
C VAL A 60 2.16 11.55 8.27
N LEU A 61 2.71 10.53 7.59
CA LEU A 61 2.09 9.80 6.48
C LEU A 61 1.37 8.57 7.03
N ARG A 62 0.06 8.47 6.82
CA ARG A 62 -0.76 7.33 7.26
C ARG A 62 -0.90 6.35 6.11
N VAL A 63 -0.43 5.12 6.31
CA VAL A 63 -0.33 4.10 5.25
C VAL A 63 -1.08 2.84 5.64
N GLY A 64 -2.00 2.41 4.78
CA GLY A 64 -2.61 1.09 4.87
C GLY A 64 -1.68 0.02 4.33
N VAL A 65 -1.25 -0.92 5.19
CA VAL A 65 -0.30 -1.98 4.85
C VAL A 65 -0.81 -3.36 5.24
N LYS A 66 -0.30 -4.41 4.60
CA LYS A 66 -0.47 -5.77 5.11
C LYS A 66 0.34 -5.95 6.40
N ASN A 67 -0.09 -6.89 7.26
CA ASN A 67 0.62 -7.24 8.48
C ASN A 67 0.96 -8.75 8.59
N ALA A 68 0.54 -9.54 7.60
CA ALA A 68 0.74 -10.99 7.57
C ALA A 68 1.28 -11.49 6.21
N VAL A 69 1.91 -10.61 5.40
CA VAL A 69 2.48 -10.96 4.08
C VAL A 69 3.98 -10.74 4.12
N ILE A 70 4.72 -11.81 4.41
CA ILE A 70 6.20 -11.78 4.49
C ILE A 70 6.76 -11.33 3.14
N GLY A 71 7.76 -10.44 3.21
CA GLY A 71 8.38 -9.82 2.04
C GLY A 71 7.69 -8.56 1.55
N PHE A 72 6.40 -8.35 1.83
CA PHE A 72 5.65 -7.13 1.45
C PHE A 72 5.30 -6.25 2.64
N GLY A 73 4.38 -6.71 3.49
CA GLY A 73 3.95 -6.03 4.71
C GLY A 73 3.73 -7.09 5.79
N TYR A 74 4.68 -7.21 6.69
CA TYR A 74 4.67 -8.16 7.79
C TYR A 74 4.95 -7.43 9.10
N GLN A 75 4.14 -7.71 10.13
CA GLN A 75 4.37 -7.23 11.47
C GLN A 75 4.84 -8.38 12.37
N ASP A 76 6.03 -8.24 12.93
CA ASP A 76 6.53 -9.21 13.89
C ASP A 76 5.59 -9.27 15.12
N PRO A 77 5.09 -10.45 15.49
CA PRO A 77 4.11 -10.57 16.58
C PRO A 77 4.69 -10.25 17.97
N LEU A 78 6.02 -10.28 18.12
CA LEU A 78 6.71 -10.04 19.39
C LEU A 78 7.17 -8.57 19.50
N THR A 79 7.92 -8.08 18.49
CA THR A 79 8.48 -6.72 18.51
C THR A 79 7.49 -5.67 18.05
N LYS A 80 6.44 -6.08 17.31
CA LYS A 80 5.48 -5.20 16.63
C LYS A 80 6.07 -4.35 15.50
N GLU A 81 7.31 -4.58 15.15
CA GLU A 81 7.98 -3.91 14.05
C GLU A 81 7.43 -4.41 12.70
N TYR A 82 7.28 -3.48 11.78
CA TYR A 82 6.89 -3.78 10.40
C TYR A 82 8.12 -3.99 9.52
N SER A 83 8.00 -4.85 8.50
CA SER A 83 9.05 -5.10 7.51
C SER A 83 8.46 -5.52 6.17
N GLY A 84 9.23 -5.35 5.10
CA GLY A 84 8.89 -5.76 3.74
C GLY A 84 9.02 -4.65 2.71
N LEU A 85 8.88 -5.00 1.44
CA LEU A 85 8.99 -4.08 0.30
C LEU A 85 8.05 -2.87 0.43
N GLU A 86 6.81 -3.10 0.80
CA GLU A 86 5.78 -2.06 0.91
C GLU A 86 6.00 -1.15 2.10
N ILE A 87 6.59 -1.68 3.17
CA ILE A 87 7.03 -0.90 4.33
C ILE A 87 8.18 0.02 3.95
N SER A 88 9.21 -0.53 3.29
CA SER A 88 10.35 0.25 2.81
C SER A 88 9.95 1.35 1.81
N LEU A 89 8.97 1.08 0.94
CA LEU A 89 8.43 2.10 0.03
C LEU A 89 7.68 3.20 0.78
N ALA A 90 6.89 2.85 1.81
CA ALA A 90 6.19 3.82 2.65
C ALA A 90 7.17 4.74 3.39
N GLU A 91 8.23 4.16 3.98
CA GLU A 91 9.30 4.92 4.65
C GLU A 91 10.00 5.88 3.69
N LYS A 92 10.30 5.43 2.47
CA LYS A 92 10.91 6.31 1.45
C LYS A 92 9.99 7.43 0.99
N ILE A 93 8.68 7.20 0.88
CA ILE A 93 7.71 8.26 0.56
C ILE A 93 7.69 9.28 1.71
N ALA A 94 7.63 8.84 2.96
CA ALA A 94 7.63 9.70 4.14
C ALA A 94 8.94 10.50 4.27
N GLU A 95 10.09 9.87 4.01
CA GLU A 95 11.40 10.54 3.96
C GLU A 95 11.38 11.71 2.95
N LYS A 96 10.80 11.53 1.76
CA LYS A 96 10.67 12.59 0.75
C LYS A 96 9.74 13.72 1.17
N LEU A 97 8.77 13.44 2.03
CA LEU A 97 7.88 14.44 2.64
C LEU A 97 8.47 15.09 3.90
N GLY A 98 9.51 14.50 4.50
CA GLY A 98 10.10 14.93 5.77
C GLY A 98 9.18 14.68 6.97
N VAL A 99 8.42 13.59 6.97
CA VAL A 99 7.44 13.23 8.01
C VAL A 99 7.66 11.79 8.51
N ASP A 100 7.05 11.47 9.66
CA ASP A 100 7.01 10.11 10.19
C ASP A 100 5.98 9.24 9.42
N VAL A 101 6.02 7.91 9.63
CA VAL A 101 5.03 6.96 9.08
C VAL A 101 4.17 6.39 10.20
N GLU A 102 2.85 6.34 9.95
CA GLU A 102 1.90 5.58 10.77
C GLU A 102 1.28 4.46 9.92
N TYR A 103 1.41 3.22 10.39
CA TYR A 103 0.89 2.05 9.70
C TYR A 103 -0.47 1.62 10.25
N THR A 104 -1.43 1.43 9.35
CA THR A 104 -2.71 0.79 9.65
C THR A 104 -2.77 -0.56 8.96
N ALA A 105 -2.92 -1.63 9.74
CA ALA A 105 -3.07 -2.97 9.18
C ALA A 105 -4.39 -3.09 8.41
N VAL A 106 -4.32 -3.53 7.15
CA VAL A 106 -5.49 -3.69 6.27
C VAL A 106 -5.57 -5.08 5.65
N THR A 107 -6.79 -5.52 5.41
CA THR A 107 -7.08 -6.70 4.57
C THR A 107 -7.34 -6.27 3.12
N ALA A 108 -7.59 -7.21 2.23
CA ALA A 108 -7.98 -6.86 0.86
C ALA A 108 -9.39 -6.21 0.79
N ALA A 109 -10.24 -6.51 1.77
CA ALA A 109 -11.59 -5.93 1.88
C ALA A 109 -11.58 -4.52 2.50
N THR A 110 -10.78 -4.28 3.54
CA THR A 110 -10.87 -3.04 4.34
C THR A 110 -10.01 -1.88 3.82
N ARG A 111 -8.99 -2.14 3.00
CA ARG A 111 -8.02 -1.12 2.54
C ARG A 111 -8.67 0.05 1.79
N THR A 112 -9.73 -0.22 1.02
CA THR A 112 -10.42 0.81 0.23
C THR A 112 -11.32 1.69 1.07
N GLU A 113 -12.00 1.11 2.04
CA GLU A 113 -12.89 1.82 2.97
C GLU A 113 -12.11 2.85 3.80
N LEU A 114 -10.94 2.46 4.32
CA LEU A 114 -10.06 3.36 5.07
C LEU A 114 -9.43 4.46 4.20
N LEU A 115 -9.15 4.16 2.93
CA LEU A 115 -8.69 5.17 1.97
C LEU A 115 -9.78 6.18 1.64
N ASP A 116 -11.01 5.71 1.42
CA ASP A 116 -12.15 6.54 1.08
C ASP A 116 -12.58 7.45 2.25
N SER A 117 -12.55 6.91 3.48
CA SER A 117 -12.83 7.72 4.70
C SER A 117 -11.75 8.77 4.97
N GLY A 118 -10.53 8.55 4.46
CA GLY A 118 -9.37 9.39 4.74
C GLY A 118 -8.69 9.08 6.07
N ASP A 119 -8.94 7.89 6.63
CA ASP A 119 -8.21 7.39 7.80
C ASP A 119 -6.74 7.05 7.44
N ILE A 120 -6.51 6.70 6.18
CA ILE A 120 -5.17 6.53 5.58
C ILE A 120 -5.01 7.42 4.35
N ASP A 121 -3.79 7.82 4.04
CA ASP A 121 -3.46 8.70 2.90
C ASP A 121 -3.17 7.91 1.63
N CYS A 122 -2.63 6.68 1.78
CA CYS A 122 -2.39 5.75 0.68
C CYS A 122 -2.44 4.29 1.13
N VAL A 123 -2.49 3.40 0.16
CA VAL A 123 -2.47 1.94 0.35
C VAL A 123 -1.24 1.36 -0.33
N LEU A 124 -0.41 0.66 0.45
CA LEU A 124 0.70 -0.19 0.05
C LEU A 124 0.43 -1.59 0.63
N ALA A 125 -0.43 -2.37 -0.03
CA ALA A 125 -1.00 -3.59 0.53
C ALA A 125 -1.34 -4.65 -0.53
N THR A 126 -0.32 -5.04 -1.35
CA THR A 126 -0.46 -5.97 -2.48
C THR A 126 -1.70 -5.63 -3.32
N PHE A 127 -1.83 -4.34 -3.69
CA PHE A 127 -3.05 -3.84 -4.30
C PHE A 127 -2.94 -3.86 -5.83
N THR A 128 -3.49 -4.91 -6.43
CA THR A 128 -3.52 -5.11 -7.87
C THR A 128 -4.26 -3.98 -8.58
N ILE A 129 -3.60 -3.38 -9.53
CA ILE A 129 -4.16 -2.38 -10.43
C ILE A 129 -5.11 -3.09 -11.40
N THR A 130 -6.37 -2.65 -11.45
CA THR A 130 -7.35 -3.09 -12.46
C THR A 130 -8.09 -1.88 -13.02
N ASP A 131 -8.65 -2.02 -14.21
CA ASP A 131 -9.42 -0.92 -14.82
C ASP A 131 -10.68 -0.58 -14.02
N GLU A 132 -11.26 -1.58 -13.35
CA GLU A 132 -12.37 -1.38 -12.42
C GLU A 132 -11.95 -0.51 -11.22
N ARG A 133 -10.81 -0.84 -10.59
CA ARG A 133 -10.27 -0.12 -9.43
C ARG A 133 -9.84 1.31 -9.80
N LYS A 134 -9.26 1.51 -10.99
CA LYS A 134 -8.90 2.85 -11.49
C LYS A 134 -10.07 3.81 -11.63
N LYS A 135 -11.31 3.31 -11.73
CA LYS A 135 -12.50 4.18 -11.74
C LYS A 135 -12.65 4.94 -10.42
N ASN A 136 -12.25 4.31 -9.29
CA ASN A 136 -12.47 4.81 -7.94
C ASN A 136 -11.21 5.37 -7.25
N TRP A 137 -10.04 4.86 -7.59
CA TRP A 137 -8.76 5.26 -6.98
C TRP A 137 -7.71 5.56 -8.04
N ASP A 138 -6.74 6.40 -7.68
CA ASP A 138 -5.55 6.58 -8.50
C ASP A 138 -4.49 5.57 -8.06
N PHE A 139 -3.70 5.10 -9.02
CA PHE A 139 -2.61 4.15 -8.79
C PHE A 139 -1.32 4.68 -9.38
N SER A 140 -0.22 4.39 -8.73
CA SER A 140 1.10 4.57 -9.30
C SER A 140 1.36 3.57 -10.44
N THR A 141 2.42 3.79 -11.21
CA THR A 141 3.07 2.75 -12.01
C THR A 141 3.34 1.52 -11.13
N PRO A 142 3.20 0.28 -11.66
CA PRO A 142 3.43 -0.92 -10.87
C PRO A 142 4.85 -0.98 -10.31
N TYR A 143 4.96 -1.19 -8.98
CA TYR A 143 6.26 -1.42 -8.34
C TYR A 143 6.64 -2.91 -8.26
N PHE A 144 5.67 -3.82 -8.47
CA PHE A 144 5.88 -5.27 -8.47
C PHE A 144 4.84 -5.96 -9.35
N THR A 145 5.22 -7.08 -9.97
CA THR A 145 4.30 -7.95 -10.71
C THR A 145 4.39 -9.36 -10.17
N ASP A 146 3.26 -9.87 -9.68
CA ASP A 146 3.07 -11.27 -9.24
C ASP A 146 2.12 -12.00 -10.20
N TYR A 147 1.80 -13.25 -9.88
CA TYR A 147 0.85 -14.08 -10.61
C TYR A 147 -0.01 -14.87 -9.63
N VAL A 148 -1.29 -15.04 -9.93
CA VAL A 148 -2.17 -15.94 -9.18
C VAL A 148 -1.78 -17.39 -9.43
N THR A 149 -1.80 -18.20 -8.39
CA THR A 149 -1.74 -19.67 -8.47
C THR A 149 -2.59 -20.28 -7.35
N VAL A 150 -2.55 -21.57 -7.20
CA VAL A 150 -3.32 -22.30 -6.21
C VAL A 150 -2.41 -23.19 -5.38
N LEU A 151 -2.57 -23.15 -4.08
CA LEU A 151 -1.88 -24.02 -3.11
C LEU A 151 -2.86 -25.11 -2.63
N VAL A 152 -2.39 -26.33 -2.58
CA VAL A 152 -3.18 -27.49 -2.20
C VAL A 152 -2.43 -28.41 -1.25
N GLU A 153 -3.13 -29.21 -0.46
CA GLU A 153 -2.50 -30.30 0.29
C GLU A 153 -2.04 -31.40 -0.68
N ASN A 154 -0.84 -31.93 -0.51
CA ASN A 154 -0.29 -33.00 -1.36
C ASN A 154 -1.20 -34.24 -1.40
N SER A 155 -1.94 -34.49 -0.31
CA SER A 155 -2.89 -35.58 -0.20
C SER A 155 -4.17 -35.40 -1.01
N SER A 156 -4.45 -34.20 -1.55
CA SER A 156 -5.66 -33.92 -2.35
C SER A 156 -5.61 -34.55 -3.74
N GLY A 157 -4.40 -34.77 -4.28
CA GLY A 157 -4.20 -35.23 -5.65
C GLY A 157 -4.43 -34.17 -6.73
N ILE A 158 -4.80 -32.93 -6.35
CA ILE A 158 -4.97 -31.79 -7.26
C ILE A 158 -3.60 -31.33 -7.74
N LYS A 159 -3.42 -31.18 -9.06
CA LYS A 159 -2.15 -30.79 -9.68
C LYS A 159 -2.28 -29.67 -10.72
N SER A 160 -3.49 -29.48 -11.25
CA SER A 160 -3.76 -28.56 -12.34
C SER A 160 -5.09 -27.83 -12.15
N LEU A 161 -5.35 -26.80 -12.97
CA LEU A 161 -6.65 -26.12 -13.01
C LEU A 161 -7.81 -27.08 -13.31
N ALA A 162 -7.57 -28.12 -14.13
CA ALA A 162 -8.60 -29.10 -14.48
C ALA A 162 -9.06 -29.91 -13.25
N ASP A 163 -8.16 -30.16 -12.30
CA ASP A 163 -8.48 -30.94 -11.10
C ASP A 163 -9.30 -30.13 -10.07
N LEU A 164 -9.49 -28.83 -10.30
CA LEU A 164 -10.31 -27.95 -9.45
C LEU A 164 -11.81 -28.05 -9.76
N ALA A 165 -12.21 -28.84 -10.77
CA ALA A 165 -13.61 -29.07 -11.08
C ALA A 165 -14.37 -29.57 -9.84
N ASP A 166 -15.49 -28.90 -9.52
CA ASP A 166 -16.36 -29.15 -8.37
C ASP A 166 -15.69 -29.01 -6.98
N LYS A 167 -14.53 -28.34 -6.93
CA LYS A 167 -13.81 -28.08 -5.70
C LYS A 167 -14.26 -26.77 -5.04
N LYS A 168 -14.07 -26.70 -3.72
CA LYS A 168 -14.26 -25.50 -2.93
C LYS A 168 -12.91 -24.80 -2.74
N VAL A 169 -12.80 -23.58 -3.23
CA VAL A 169 -11.56 -22.80 -3.21
C VAL A 169 -11.67 -21.64 -2.20
N GLY A 170 -10.71 -21.56 -1.28
CA GLY A 170 -10.57 -20.43 -0.37
C GLY A 170 -9.90 -19.24 -1.06
N VAL A 171 -10.50 -18.06 -0.89
CA VAL A 171 -10.00 -16.79 -1.40
C VAL A 171 -10.17 -15.70 -0.35
N SER A 172 -9.37 -14.64 -0.44
CA SER A 172 -9.55 -13.47 0.45
C SER A 172 -10.66 -12.57 -0.10
N SER A 173 -11.57 -12.14 0.77
CA SER A 173 -12.62 -11.14 0.46
C SER A 173 -11.98 -9.88 -0.13
N GLY A 174 -12.55 -9.31 -1.20
CA GLY A 174 -12.03 -8.10 -1.87
C GLY A 174 -10.76 -8.31 -2.71
N SER A 175 -10.26 -9.58 -2.85
CA SER A 175 -9.16 -9.91 -3.75
C SER A 175 -9.65 -10.10 -5.21
N THR A 176 -8.69 -10.17 -6.14
CA THR A 176 -8.94 -10.50 -7.55
C THR A 176 -8.94 -12.01 -7.82
N SER A 177 -8.55 -12.83 -6.83
CA SER A 177 -8.17 -14.22 -7.01
C SER A 177 -9.30 -15.11 -7.53
N ALA A 178 -10.53 -14.96 -7.03
CA ALA A 178 -11.67 -15.76 -7.49
C ALA A 178 -12.00 -15.45 -8.95
N LYS A 179 -12.07 -14.17 -9.31
CA LYS A 179 -12.32 -13.75 -10.71
C LYS A 179 -11.22 -14.24 -11.64
N ALA A 180 -9.96 -14.13 -11.21
CA ALA A 180 -8.79 -14.59 -11.96
C ALA A 180 -8.85 -16.12 -12.21
N LEU A 181 -9.24 -16.90 -11.20
CA LEU A 181 -9.37 -18.35 -11.34
C LEU A 181 -10.48 -18.72 -12.34
N VAL A 182 -11.66 -18.10 -12.23
CA VAL A 182 -12.78 -18.37 -13.17
C VAL A 182 -12.38 -17.98 -14.59
N ASN A 183 -11.71 -16.84 -14.78
CA ASN A 183 -11.19 -16.44 -16.10
C ASN A 183 -10.23 -17.50 -16.66
N ALA A 184 -9.24 -17.93 -15.88
CA ALA A 184 -8.26 -18.91 -16.31
C ALA A 184 -8.90 -20.26 -16.68
N MET A 185 -9.87 -20.73 -15.87
CA MET A 185 -10.60 -21.98 -16.16
C MET A 185 -11.50 -21.85 -17.40
N THR A 186 -12.12 -20.69 -17.61
CA THR A 186 -12.96 -20.40 -18.78
C THR A 186 -12.13 -20.33 -20.07
N GLU A 187 -11.02 -19.58 -20.03
CA GLU A 187 -10.08 -19.45 -21.16
C GLU A 187 -9.43 -20.78 -21.52
N GLY A 188 -9.16 -21.62 -20.51
CA GLY A 188 -8.70 -23.00 -20.70
C GLY A 188 -9.76 -23.98 -21.18
N GLY A 189 -11.02 -23.55 -21.33
CA GLY A 189 -12.14 -24.43 -21.75
C GLY A 189 -12.51 -25.49 -20.71
N LEU A 190 -12.12 -25.29 -19.44
CA LEU A 190 -12.38 -26.23 -18.34
C LEU A 190 -13.78 -26.08 -17.76
N ILE A 191 -14.32 -24.85 -17.80
CA ILE A 191 -15.70 -24.55 -17.40
C ILE A 191 -16.40 -23.72 -18.47
N SER A 192 -17.75 -23.74 -18.46
CA SER A 192 -18.53 -22.91 -19.39
C SER A 192 -18.36 -21.42 -19.05
N LYS A 193 -18.32 -20.61 -20.11
CA LYS A 193 -18.39 -19.15 -19.99
C LYS A 193 -19.81 -18.65 -19.69
N ASP A 194 -20.81 -19.50 -19.80
CA ASP A 194 -22.20 -19.14 -19.62
C ASP A 194 -22.44 -18.62 -18.18
N GLY A 195 -23.02 -17.43 -18.08
CA GLY A 195 -23.27 -16.76 -16.79
C GLY A 195 -22.08 -16.05 -16.17
N PHE A 196 -20.88 -16.14 -16.76
CA PHE A 196 -19.75 -15.37 -16.29
C PHE A 196 -19.72 -13.96 -16.90
N ASN A 197 -19.83 -12.96 -16.05
CA ASN A 197 -19.66 -11.55 -16.41
C ASN A 197 -18.70 -10.90 -15.39
N GLU A 198 -17.58 -10.41 -15.87
CA GLU A 198 -16.52 -9.85 -15.04
C GLU A 198 -16.97 -8.65 -14.19
N GLU A 199 -17.92 -7.84 -14.68
CA GLU A 199 -18.40 -6.66 -13.98
C GLU A 199 -19.35 -6.99 -12.82
N THR A 200 -20.10 -8.10 -12.94
CA THR A 200 -21.10 -8.52 -11.95
C THR A 200 -20.73 -9.81 -11.23
N PHE A 201 -19.49 -10.30 -11.42
CA PHE A 201 -19.01 -11.51 -10.79
C PHE A 201 -19.00 -11.40 -9.27
N ASP A 202 -19.71 -12.30 -8.61
CA ASP A 202 -19.72 -12.44 -7.16
C ASP A 202 -19.27 -13.85 -6.77
N PRO A 203 -18.10 -14.01 -6.12
CA PRO A 203 -17.61 -15.32 -5.71
C PRO A 203 -18.53 -16.01 -4.68
N ALA A 204 -19.36 -15.26 -3.93
CA ALA A 204 -20.28 -15.85 -2.95
C ALA A 204 -21.41 -16.64 -3.60
N THR A 205 -21.80 -16.30 -4.83
CA THR A 205 -22.91 -16.93 -5.56
C THR A 205 -22.45 -17.81 -6.72
N TRP A 206 -21.15 -17.79 -7.04
CA TRP A 206 -20.60 -18.57 -8.14
C TRP A 206 -20.50 -20.07 -7.81
N THR A 207 -21.01 -20.93 -8.69
CA THR A 207 -20.99 -22.40 -8.51
C THR A 207 -20.66 -23.19 -9.78
N THR A 208 -20.41 -22.52 -10.91
CA THR A 208 -20.12 -23.20 -12.17
C THR A 208 -18.69 -23.74 -12.18
N GLY A 209 -18.55 -25.05 -12.07
CA GLY A 209 -17.29 -25.78 -12.13
C GLY A 209 -16.36 -25.61 -10.92
N VAL A 210 -16.56 -24.59 -10.10
CA VAL A 210 -15.80 -24.33 -8.87
C VAL A 210 -16.67 -23.47 -7.94
N SER A 211 -16.53 -23.64 -6.64
CA SER A 211 -17.18 -22.77 -5.64
C SER A 211 -16.15 -22.09 -4.77
N PHE A 212 -16.53 -20.96 -4.18
CA PHE A 212 -15.62 -20.16 -3.35
C PHE A 212 -16.10 -20.04 -1.91
N GLN A 213 -15.12 -20.07 -0.99
CA GLN A 213 -15.31 -19.63 0.38
C GLN A 213 -14.41 -18.41 0.58
N GLN A 214 -15.02 -17.30 1.00
CA GLN A 214 -14.31 -16.05 1.24
C GLN A 214 -13.89 -15.95 2.71
N PHE A 215 -12.70 -15.40 2.95
CA PHE A 215 -12.11 -15.19 4.26
C PHE A 215 -11.54 -13.79 4.35
N ASP A 216 -11.42 -13.26 5.56
CA ASP A 216 -10.91 -11.92 5.79
C ASP A 216 -9.38 -11.85 5.65
N ASP A 217 -8.66 -12.91 6.05
CA ASP A 217 -7.20 -12.95 6.04
C ASP A 217 -6.64 -14.28 5.54
N TYR A 218 -5.38 -14.27 5.12
CA TYR A 218 -4.68 -15.44 4.57
C TYR A 218 -4.37 -16.53 5.60
N PRO A 219 -3.98 -16.23 6.86
CA PRO A 219 -3.80 -17.27 7.88
C PRO A 219 -5.03 -18.13 8.10
N THR A 220 -6.22 -17.52 8.09
CA THR A 220 -7.49 -18.24 8.25
C THR A 220 -7.76 -19.16 7.05
N ILE A 221 -7.46 -18.72 5.80
CA ILE A 221 -7.57 -19.60 4.63
C ILE A 221 -6.62 -20.79 4.74
N SER A 222 -5.37 -20.57 5.17
CA SER A 222 -4.38 -21.62 5.37
C SER A 222 -4.83 -22.65 6.42
N THR A 223 -5.48 -22.18 7.48
CA THR A 223 -6.06 -23.05 8.52
C THR A 223 -7.22 -23.89 7.97
N ALA A 224 -8.13 -23.27 7.22
CA ALA A 224 -9.26 -23.94 6.57
C ALA A 224 -8.78 -25.03 5.56
N LEU A 225 -7.67 -24.76 4.84
CA LEU A 225 -7.06 -25.76 3.96
C LEU A 225 -6.52 -26.94 4.76
N SER A 226 -5.81 -26.72 5.88
CA SER A 226 -5.36 -27.82 6.76
C SER A 226 -6.50 -28.61 7.38
N ALA A 227 -7.61 -27.94 7.71
CA ALA A 227 -8.81 -28.55 8.27
C ALA A 227 -9.66 -29.27 7.21
N LYS A 228 -9.30 -29.17 5.92
CA LYS A 228 -10.07 -29.69 4.78
C LYS A 228 -11.49 -29.13 4.68
N GLU A 229 -11.69 -27.93 5.16
CA GLU A 229 -12.91 -27.15 4.97
C GLU A 229 -13.01 -26.57 3.56
N ILE A 230 -11.84 -26.39 2.92
CA ILE A 230 -11.64 -26.05 1.52
C ILE A 230 -10.65 -27.04 0.89
N ASP A 231 -10.73 -27.21 -0.41
CA ASP A 231 -9.86 -28.12 -1.18
C ASP A 231 -8.57 -27.43 -1.65
N ALA A 232 -8.61 -26.11 -1.82
CA ALA A 232 -7.55 -25.34 -2.42
C ALA A 232 -7.53 -23.89 -1.89
N PHE A 233 -6.36 -23.25 -1.89
CA PHE A 233 -6.15 -21.85 -1.52
C PHE A 233 -5.63 -21.09 -2.73
N CYS A 234 -6.42 -20.16 -3.27
CA CYS A 234 -6.09 -19.39 -4.47
C CYS A 234 -5.77 -17.94 -4.11
N VAL A 235 -4.54 -17.50 -4.39
CA VAL A 235 -4.07 -16.11 -4.27
C VAL A 235 -2.74 -15.95 -5.02
N ASP A 236 -2.15 -14.78 -4.97
CA ASP A 236 -0.88 -14.45 -5.59
C ASP A 236 0.26 -15.31 -5.02
N LYS A 237 1.14 -15.77 -5.89
CA LYS A 237 2.17 -16.77 -5.56
C LYS A 237 3.10 -16.34 -4.43
N SER A 238 3.52 -15.07 -4.43
CA SER A 238 4.39 -14.54 -3.37
C SER A 238 3.71 -14.56 -2.00
N ILE A 239 2.39 -14.35 -1.95
CA ILE A 239 1.60 -14.45 -0.73
C ILE A 239 1.51 -15.90 -0.26
N LEU A 240 1.32 -16.85 -1.17
CA LEU A 240 1.26 -18.28 -0.86
C LEU A 240 2.58 -18.85 -0.35
N ALA A 241 3.72 -18.20 -0.65
CA ALA A 241 5.05 -18.73 -0.35
C ALA A 241 5.25 -19.06 1.13
N VAL A 242 4.67 -18.27 2.04
CA VAL A 242 4.75 -18.52 3.50
C VAL A 242 3.86 -19.67 3.97
N TYR A 243 2.90 -20.09 3.18
CA TYR A 243 1.98 -21.20 3.46
C TYR A 243 2.39 -22.49 2.74
N HIS A 244 3.40 -22.42 1.87
CA HIS A 244 3.95 -23.57 1.16
C HIS A 244 4.90 -24.35 2.09
N THR A 245 4.40 -25.45 2.65
CA THR A 245 5.12 -26.37 3.53
C THR A 245 5.40 -27.68 2.80
N GLU A 246 6.17 -28.60 3.42
CA GLU A 246 6.44 -29.94 2.84
C GLU A 246 5.16 -30.75 2.52
N GLY A 247 4.05 -30.48 3.25
CA GLY A 247 2.75 -31.12 3.03
C GLY A 247 1.92 -30.53 1.89
N ARG A 248 2.39 -29.45 1.26
CA ARG A 248 1.63 -28.68 0.27
C ARG A 248 2.40 -28.44 -1.01
N SER A 249 1.68 -28.31 -2.12
CA SER A 249 2.26 -27.96 -3.42
C SER A 249 1.40 -26.93 -4.14
N TYR A 250 2.04 -26.22 -5.05
CA TYR A 250 1.31 -25.43 -6.05
C TYR A 250 0.78 -26.33 -7.15
N ILE A 251 -0.31 -25.92 -7.79
CA ILE A 251 -0.70 -26.48 -9.09
C ILE A 251 0.36 -26.07 -10.15
N GLU A 252 0.30 -26.71 -11.32
CA GLU A 252 1.28 -26.48 -12.40
C GLU A 252 1.17 -25.07 -12.98
N GLU A 253 -0.05 -24.52 -13.04
CA GLU A 253 -0.32 -23.25 -13.69
C GLU A 253 -0.13 -22.05 -12.73
N LYS A 254 0.34 -20.98 -13.31
CA LYS A 254 0.25 -19.61 -12.80
C LYS A 254 -0.45 -18.75 -13.86
N PHE A 255 -1.33 -17.90 -13.42
CA PHE A 255 -2.18 -17.11 -14.31
C PHE A 255 -2.42 -15.70 -13.79
N ALA A 256 -3.08 -14.86 -14.58
CA ALA A 256 -3.50 -13.51 -14.24
C ALA A 256 -2.40 -12.67 -13.55
N PRO A 257 -1.52 -11.99 -14.28
CA PRO A 257 -0.51 -11.13 -13.69
C PRO A 257 -1.15 -10.09 -12.77
N GLN A 258 -0.53 -9.92 -11.59
CA GLN A 258 -0.96 -9.03 -10.52
C GLN A 258 0.04 -7.86 -10.41
N ASN A 259 -0.29 -6.75 -11.03
CA ASN A 259 0.52 -5.55 -10.99
C ASN A 259 0.16 -4.75 -9.74
N TYR A 260 1.05 -4.67 -8.75
CA TYR A 260 0.82 -3.92 -7.52
C TYR A 260 1.23 -2.47 -7.68
N GLY A 261 0.34 -1.55 -7.31
CA GLY A 261 0.60 -0.12 -7.29
C GLY A 261 0.24 0.50 -5.95
N VAL A 262 0.83 1.66 -5.67
CA VAL A 262 0.41 2.51 -4.56
C VAL A 262 -0.92 3.13 -4.92
N ALA A 263 -1.94 2.89 -4.11
CA ALA A 263 -3.24 3.51 -4.32
C ALA A 263 -3.43 4.74 -3.45
N THR A 264 -4.01 5.77 -4.04
CA THR A 264 -4.35 7.04 -3.40
C THR A 264 -5.80 7.41 -3.73
N LYS A 265 -6.37 8.34 -2.98
CA LYS A 265 -7.73 8.81 -3.23
C LYS A 265 -7.83 9.40 -4.63
N LYS A 266 -8.93 9.10 -5.32
CA LYS A 266 -9.17 9.56 -6.70
C LYS A 266 -9.08 11.08 -6.82
N GLY A 267 -8.24 11.55 -7.74
CA GLY A 267 -8.04 12.97 -8.02
C GLY A 267 -7.27 13.73 -6.93
N SER A 268 -6.66 13.02 -5.97
CA SER A 268 -5.82 13.64 -4.95
C SER A 268 -4.55 14.24 -5.56
N GLY A 269 -4.16 15.40 -5.08
CA GLY A 269 -2.87 16.00 -5.41
C GLY A 269 -1.66 15.23 -4.86
N PHE A 270 -1.89 14.20 -4.03
CA PHE A 270 -0.86 13.27 -3.58
C PHE A 270 -0.54 12.20 -4.63
N SER A 271 -1.50 11.85 -5.51
CA SER A 271 -1.33 10.85 -6.56
C SER A 271 -0.15 11.14 -7.50
N PRO A 272 -0.03 12.34 -8.11
CA PRO A 272 1.11 12.64 -9.00
C PRO A 272 2.45 12.68 -8.25
N PHE A 273 2.48 13.08 -6.97
CA PHE A 273 3.68 13.04 -6.15
C PHE A 273 4.17 11.60 -5.95
N VAL A 274 3.28 10.68 -5.62
CA VAL A 274 3.60 9.25 -5.47
C VAL A 274 4.05 8.65 -6.80
N GLU A 275 3.37 8.98 -7.89
CA GLU A 275 3.73 8.49 -9.24
C GLU A 275 5.14 8.92 -9.65
N GLU A 276 5.51 10.18 -9.40
CA GLU A 276 6.86 10.68 -9.68
C GLU A 276 7.92 9.89 -8.90
N LEU A 277 7.69 9.62 -7.61
CA LEU A 277 8.62 8.86 -6.78
C LEU A 277 8.76 7.41 -7.25
N ILE A 278 7.64 6.70 -7.46
CA ILE A 278 7.67 5.30 -7.91
C ILE A 278 8.36 5.18 -9.26
N THR A 279 8.03 6.04 -10.22
CA THR A 279 8.66 6.04 -11.54
C THR A 279 10.16 6.35 -11.46
N GLY A 280 10.56 7.30 -10.62
CA GLY A 280 11.96 7.62 -10.36
C GLY A 280 12.72 6.42 -9.78
N TRP A 281 12.15 5.75 -8.77
CA TRP A 281 12.77 4.59 -8.12
C TRP A 281 12.79 3.32 -8.98
N LEU A 282 11.88 3.19 -9.93
CA LEU A 282 11.96 2.17 -10.97
C LEU A 282 13.12 2.46 -11.93
N GLY A 283 13.29 3.74 -12.32
CA GLY A 283 14.32 4.16 -13.26
C GLY A 283 15.74 4.10 -12.72
N ASP A 284 15.94 4.33 -11.42
CA ASP A 284 17.26 4.32 -10.77
C ASP A 284 17.65 2.99 -10.12
N GLY A 285 16.76 1.97 -10.17
CA GLY A 285 17.01 0.63 -9.62
C GLY A 285 16.77 0.52 -8.10
N THR A 286 16.24 1.54 -7.46
CA THR A 286 15.91 1.51 -6.02
C THR A 286 14.89 0.41 -5.72
N ILE A 287 13.82 0.29 -6.51
CA ILE A 287 12.79 -0.75 -6.32
C ILE A 287 13.38 -2.14 -6.55
N ASP A 288 14.22 -2.34 -7.54
CA ASP A 288 14.90 -3.63 -7.78
C ASP A 288 15.78 -4.04 -6.58
N SER A 289 16.44 -3.08 -5.95
CA SER A 289 17.23 -3.33 -4.73
C SER A 289 16.34 -3.75 -3.57
N LEU A 290 15.24 -3.05 -3.34
CA LEU A 290 14.27 -3.37 -2.29
C LEU A 290 13.61 -4.75 -2.50
N ILE A 291 13.30 -5.13 -3.75
CA ILE A 291 12.78 -6.45 -4.10
C ILE A 291 13.77 -7.55 -3.69
N LYS A 292 15.08 -7.35 -3.98
CA LYS A 292 16.15 -8.29 -3.61
C LYS A 292 16.32 -8.38 -2.10
N GLU A 293 16.37 -7.25 -1.40
CA GLU A 293 16.51 -7.17 0.05
C GLU A 293 15.37 -7.91 0.79
N ASN A 294 14.17 -7.91 0.21
CA ASN A 294 13.00 -8.58 0.74
C ASN A 294 12.78 -10.01 0.21
N ASN A 295 13.76 -10.58 -0.53
CA ASN A 295 13.72 -11.95 -1.08
C ASN A 295 12.52 -12.23 -1.98
N LEU A 296 12.09 -11.26 -2.78
CA LEU A 296 10.94 -11.34 -3.69
C LEU A 296 11.36 -11.61 -5.16
N GLN A 297 12.41 -12.39 -5.40
CA GLN A 297 12.91 -12.73 -6.73
C GLN A 297 12.26 -13.97 -7.31
#